data_09a9213c1016058b7ede68e5bde2edb0
#
_entry.id   09a9213c1016058b7ede68e5bde2edb0
#
_cell.length_a   1.000
_cell.length_b   1.000
_cell.length_c   1.000
_cell.angle_alpha   90.00
_cell.angle_beta   90.00
_cell.angle_gamma   90.00
#
_symmetry.space_group_name_H-M   'P 1'
#
loop_
_entity.id
_entity.type
_entity.pdbx_description
1 polymer ?
#
loop_
_entity_poly.entity_id
_entity_poly.type
_entity_poly.pdbx_seq_one_letter_code
_entity_poly.pdbx_strand_id
1 'polypeptide(L)'
;AAVFVSSLVRFFRSSQGITAQARSLQRFYSQELPLAPQNDKVSTSTELVLPERPPLPIIISRNLAYPSKFTKNREAWVENLDTVESEKLGIVPLHPLIFGAFPRIDLLHWNVYWQRAYKRVSWATTKSRAEVRGGGRKPWPQKGLGRARHGSIRSPLWKGGGVAKGPRGPKTYFFMLPFFKRVQGLIAALSAKFAQDDLKIVDALELPSDDPKFLENLVDERVWGPSVLFVDDTDYVPKNIALACDEIKHMNIMPVYGK
;
A
#
# COMPACT_ATOMS: atom_id res chain seq x y z
N ALA A 1 2.32 4.29 -17.66
CA ALA A 1 1.63 4.05 -16.39
C ALA A 1 1.06 2.63 -16.35
N ALA A 2 0.91 2.04 -15.20
CA ALA A 2 0.36 0.70 -15.03
C ALA A 2 -0.71 0.70 -13.93
N VAL A 3 -1.83 0.06 -14.20
CA VAL A 3 -2.95 -0.04 -13.28
C VAL A 3 -3.04 -1.47 -12.77
N PHE A 4 -3.03 -1.64 -11.45
CA PHE A 4 -3.17 -2.93 -10.80
C PHE A 4 -4.55 -3.06 -10.18
N VAL A 5 -5.31 -4.03 -10.65
CA VAL A 5 -6.61 -4.37 -10.08
C VAL A 5 -6.42 -5.45 -9.02
N SER A 6 -6.77 -5.16 -7.79
CA SER A 6 -6.60 -6.04 -6.65
C SER A 6 -7.94 -6.35 -5.99
N SER A 7 -8.44 -7.56 -6.17
CA SER A 7 -9.63 -8.08 -5.48
C SER A 7 -9.37 -8.53 -4.02
N LEU A 8 -8.20 -8.24 -3.45
CA LEU A 8 -7.70 -8.81 -2.19
C LEU A 8 -7.73 -7.84 -0.99
N VAL A 9 -8.76 -7.01 -0.84
CA VAL A 9 -8.89 -6.20 0.38
C VAL A 9 -10.31 -6.24 0.95
N ARG A 10 -10.67 -7.37 1.53
CA ARG A 10 -11.75 -7.43 2.53
C ARG A 10 -11.18 -7.73 3.90
N PHE A 11 -10.32 -6.90 4.46
CA PHE A 11 -9.99 -6.94 5.89
C PHE A 11 -9.18 -5.70 6.32
N PHE A 12 -9.80 -4.54 6.40
CA PHE A 12 -9.34 -3.50 7.32
C PHE A 12 -10.51 -2.64 7.75
N ARG A 13 -11.12 -3.02 8.87
CA ARG A 13 -11.97 -2.14 9.64
C ARG A 13 -11.30 -1.87 10.97
N SER A 14 -11.22 -0.60 11.29
CA SER A 14 -10.83 -0.02 12.60
C SER A 14 -9.37 0.36 12.81
N SER A 15 -9.08 1.64 12.68
CA SER A 15 -8.28 2.37 13.66
C SER A 15 -8.62 3.86 13.57
N GLN A 16 -9.53 4.29 14.41
CA GLN A 16 -9.66 5.70 14.80
C GLN A 16 -8.43 6.07 15.64
N GLY A 17 -7.76 7.16 15.31
CA GLY A 17 -6.78 7.74 16.20
C GLY A 17 -5.52 8.31 15.57
N ILE A 18 -5.61 9.14 14.53
CA ILE A 18 -4.51 10.05 14.15
C ILE A 18 -5.13 11.38 13.65
N THR A 19 -5.69 12.15 14.55
CA THR A 19 -6.24 13.49 14.21
C THR A 19 -5.54 14.65 14.92
N ALA A 20 -4.46 14.41 15.66
CA ALA A 20 -3.79 15.47 16.43
C ALA A 20 -2.56 16.10 15.75
N GLN A 21 -1.92 15.45 14.79
CA GLN A 21 -0.71 16.00 14.14
C GLN A 21 -0.97 16.75 12.83
N ALA A 22 -2.13 16.61 12.22
CA ALA A 22 -2.45 17.33 10.98
C ALA A 22 -2.80 18.81 11.20
N ARG A 23 -3.10 19.22 12.43
CA ARG A 23 -3.46 20.63 12.75
C ARG A 23 -2.27 21.58 12.92
N SER A 24 -1.04 21.09 13.04
CA SER A 24 0.15 21.93 13.19
C SER A 24 0.76 22.39 11.85
N LEU A 25 0.47 21.71 10.76
CA LEU A 25 1.01 22.06 9.44
C LEU A 25 0.16 23.06 8.65
N GLN A 26 -1.11 23.26 9.04
CA GLN A 26 -1.96 24.28 8.40
C GLN A 26 -1.64 25.73 8.79
N ARG A 27 -0.78 25.98 9.79
CA ARG A 27 -0.43 27.34 10.24
C ARG A 27 0.68 28.01 9.47
N PHE A 28 1.35 27.31 8.53
CA PHE A 28 2.47 27.88 7.77
C PHE A 28 2.12 28.35 6.35
N TYR A 29 0.87 28.16 5.89
CA TYR A 29 0.47 28.55 4.53
C TYR A 29 -0.49 29.72 4.42
N SER A 30 -0.71 30.48 5.50
CA SER A 30 -1.49 31.73 5.43
C SER A 30 -0.58 32.95 5.55
N GLN A 31 0.34 33.13 4.60
CA GLN A 31 0.89 34.42 4.27
C GLN A 31 0.25 34.91 2.96
N GLU A 32 -0.61 35.89 3.10
CA GLU A 32 -1.26 36.56 1.98
C GLU A 32 -0.19 37.23 1.10
N LEU A 33 -0.12 36.79 -0.15
CA LEU A 33 0.61 37.51 -1.19
C LEU A 33 -0.25 38.69 -1.65
N PRO A 34 0.34 39.87 -1.92
CA PRO A 34 -0.41 41.05 -2.28
C PRO A 34 -1.12 40.91 -3.62
N LEU A 35 -2.40 41.28 -3.62
CA LEU A 35 -3.27 41.33 -4.78
C LEU A 35 -2.69 42.15 -5.92
N ALA A 36 -2.43 41.50 -7.04
CA ALA A 36 -2.19 42.18 -8.31
C ALA A 36 -3.53 42.73 -8.88
N PRO A 37 -3.50 43.82 -9.65
CA PRO A 37 -4.70 44.56 -10.02
C PRO A 37 -5.62 43.77 -10.94
N GLN A 38 -6.91 43.81 -10.62
CA GLN A 38 -8.01 43.26 -11.42
C GLN A 38 -8.07 44.00 -12.77
N ASN A 39 -7.81 43.31 -13.86
CA ASN A 39 -8.23 43.75 -15.17
C ASN A 39 -9.43 42.88 -15.60
N ASP A 40 -10.54 43.59 -15.78
CA ASP A 40 -11.83 43.09 -16.24
C ASP A 40 -11.77 42.44 -17.64
N LYS A 41 -12.60 41.41 -17.78
CA LYS A 41 -13.19 40.91 -19.03
C LYS A 41 -12.25 40.32 -20.08
N VAL A 42 -12.09 39.00 -20.03
CA VAL A 42 -12.32 38.16 -21.21
C VAL A 42 -12.90 36.81 -20.75
N SER A 43 -14.18 36.65 -20.94
CA SER A 43 -14.85 35.35 -20.96
C SER A 43 -14.42 34.61 -22.22
N THR A 44 -13.32 33.92 -22.16
CA THR A 44 -13.00 32.89 -23.14
C THR A 44 -12.98 31.57 -22.37
N SER A 45 -14.01 30.80 -22.59
CA SER A 45 -14.02 29.36 -22.33
C SER A 45 -12.82 28.79 -23.07
N THR A 46 -11.69 28.65 -22.34
CA THR A 46 -10.56 27.89 -22.83
C THR A 46 -11.02 26.43 -22.74
N GLU A 47 -11.65 25.93 -23.79
CA GLU A 47 -11.72 24.50 -24.04
C GLU A 47 -10.27 24.01 -23.93
N LEU A 48 -10.02 23.18 -22.95
CA LEU A 48 -8.75 22.45 -22.85
C LEU A 48 -8.70 21.58 -24.11
N VAL A 49 -8.02 22.07 -25.13
CA VAL A 49 -7.74 21.28 -26.33
C VAL A 49 -6.78 20.21 -25.87
N LEU A 50 -7.33 19.04 -25.53
CA LEU A 50 -6.53 17.85 -25.28
C LEU A 50 -5.70 17.57 -26.53
N PRO A 51 -4.42 17.23 -26.40
CA PRO A 51 -3.58 16.95 -27.56
C PRO A 51 -4.25 15.85 -28.41
N GLU A 52 -4.40 16.12 -29.70
CA GLU A 52 -4.97 15.15 -30.65
C GLU A 52 -4.19 13.85 -30.56
N ARG A 53 -4.88 12.77 -30.25
CA ARG A 53 -4.28 11.44 -30.19
C ARG A 53 -3.89 10.97 -31.58
N PRO A 54 -2.75 10.28 -31.69
CA PRO A 54 -2.39 9.69 -32.98
C PRO A 54 -3.42 8.63 -33.38
N PRO A 55 -3.63 8.41 -34.69
CA PRO A 55 -4.61 7.45 -35.21
C PRO A 55 -4.34 6.02 -34.69
N LEU A 56 -5.39 5.32 -34.33
CA LEU A 56 -5.36 3.94 -33.82
C LEU A 56 -5.35 2.91 -34.96
N PRO A 57 -4.75 1.70 -34.69
CA PRO A 57 -4.01 1.25 -33.53
C PRO A 57 -2.53 1.65 -33.59
N ILE A 58 -1.97 2.10 -32.47
CA ILE A 58 -0.54 2.36 -32.38
C ILE A 58 0.17 1.07 -31.97
N ILE A 59 0.94 0.48 -32.85
CA ILE A 59 1.86 -0.61 -32.53
C ILE A 59 3.17 0.01 -32.13
N ILE A 60 3.49 0.01 -30.85
CA ILE A 60 4.78 0.49 -30.36
C ILE A 60 5.73 -0.68 -30.33
N SER A 61 6.59 -0.81 -31.35
CA SER A 61 7.70 -1.76 -31.32
C SER A 61 8.78 -1.24 -30.39
N ARG A 62 8.73 -1.61 -29.10
CA ARG A 62 9.78 -1.33 -28.13
C ARG A 62 10.80 -2.45 -28.13
N ASN A 63 12.06 -2.13 -28.38
CA ASN A 63 13.15 -3.07 -28.19
C ASN A 63 13.40 -3.23 -26.68
N LEU A 64 13.21 -4.45 -26.16
CA LEU A 64 13.53 -4.76 -24.78
C LEU A 64 15.04 -4.72 -24.58
N ALA A 65 15.51 -4.10 -23.48
CA ALA A 65 16.93 -3.97 -23.15
C ALA A 65 17.63 -5.33 -23.00
N TYR A 66 16.90 -6.34 -22.55
CA TYR A 66 17.39 -7.72 -22.39
C TYR A 66 16.40 -8.70 -23.04
N PRO A 67 16.43 -8.85 -24.37
CA PRO A 67 15.51 -9.76 -25.05
C PRO A 67 15.76 -11.20 -24.64
N SER A 68 14.70 -11.95 -24.38
CA SER A 68 14.82 -13.38 -24.11
C SER A 68 15.07 -14.14 -25.43
N LYS A 69 16.09 -15.00 -25.46
CA LYS A 69 16.43 -15.80 -26.63
C LYS A 69 15.48 -16.99 -26.85
N PHE A 70 14.86 -17.48 -25.79
CA PHE A 70 14.11 -18.76 -25.80
C PHE A 70 12.62 -18.61 -25.57
N THR A 71 12.17 -17.45 -25.09
CA THR A 71 10.76 -17.23 -24.78
C THR A 71 10.22 -16.06 -25.60
N LYS A 72 8.99 -16.25 -26.11
CA LYS A 72 8.26 -15.21 -26.83
C LYS A 72 7.88 -14.08 -25.87
N ASN A 73 7.98 -12.84 -26.32
CA ASN A 73 7.53 -11.68 -25.56
C ASN A 73 6.02 -11.81 -25.27
N ARG A 74 5.62 -11.33 -24.11
CA ARG A 74 4.20 -11.11 -23.81
C ARG A 74 3.79 -9.78 -24.40
N GLU A 75 2.54 -9.67 -24.80
CA GLU A 75 1.98 -8.46 -25.38
C GLU A 75 0.80 -8.00 -24.55
N ALA A 76 0.67 -6.70 -24.34
CA ALA A 76 -0.44 -6.09 -23.64
C ALA A 76 -0.96 -4.88 -24.41
N TRP A 77 -2.27 -4.67 -24.34
CA TRP A 77 -2.89 -3.48 -24.91
C TRP A 77 -2.60 -2.27 -24.04
N VAL A 78 -2.37 -1.14 -24.69
CA VAL A 78 -2.35 0.18 -24.06
C VAL A 78 -3.76 0.78 -24.25
N GLU A 79 -4.36 1.20 -23.15
CA GLU A 79 -5.70 1.77 -23.10
C GLU A 79 -5.62 3.26 -22.77
N ASN A 80 -6.67 3.99 -23.14
CA ASN A 80 -6.84 5.39 -22.73
C ASN A 80 -7.37 5.49 -21.29
N LEU A 81 -7.32 6.68 -20.69
CA LEU A 81 -7.95 6.98 -19.40
C LEU A 81 -8.89 8.21 -19.47
N ASP A 82 -8.95 8.89 -20.60
CA ASP A 82 -9.72 10.14 -20.77
C ASP A 82 -11.21 9.91 -20.86
N THR A 83 -11.63 8.78 -21.43
CA THR A 83 -13.04 8.45 -21.64
C THR A 83 -13.44 7.27 -20.76
N VAL A 84 -14.73 7.15 -20.47
CA VAL A 84 -15.26 6.01 -19.69
C VAL A 84 -15.12 4.73 -20.50
N GLU A 85 -15.36 4.77 -21.80
CA GLU A 85 -15.19 3.65 -22.71
C GLU A 85 -13.71 3.33 -22.94
N SER A 86 -13.37 2.04 -23.03
CA SER A 86 -12.01 1.57 -23.25
C SER A 86 -11.64 1.62 -24.72
N GLU A 87 -10.73 2.50 -25.09
CA GLU A 87 -10.12 2.55 -26.42
C GLU A 87 -8.73 1.94 -26.39
N LYS A 88 -8.44 1.04 -27.34
CA LYS A 88 -7.14 0.41 -27.47
C LYS A 88 -6.24 1.25 -28.35
N LEU A 89 -5.24 1.90 -27.74
CA LEU A 89 -4.32 2.81 -28.41
C LEU A 89 -3.17 2.09 -29.11
N GLY A 90 -2.70 0.97 -28.57
CA GLY A 90 -1.56 0.25 -29.12
C GLY A 90 -1.20 -1.01 -28.37
N ILE A 91 -0.11 -1.65 -28.76
CA ILE A 91 0.40 -2.88 -28.17
C ILE A 91 1.83 -2.64 -27.68
N VAL A 92 2.11 -3.01 -26.43
CA VAL A 92 3.46 -2.93 -25.84
C VAL A 92 3.98 -4.33 -25.53
N PRO A 93 5.22 -4.67 -26.00
CA PRO A 93 5.86 -5.92 -25.63
C PRO A 93 6.34 -5.89 -24.18
N LEU A 94 6.00 -6.92 -23.42
CA LEU A 94 6.40 -7.11 -22.02
C LEU A 94 7.44 -8.23 -21.91
N HIS A 95 8.36 -8.06 -20.97
CA HIS A 95 9.44 -9.02 -20.77
C HIS A 95 8.91 -10.35 -20.21
N PRO A 96 9.16 -11.50 -20.88
CA PRO A 96 8.55 -12.78 -20.49
C PRO A 96 9.04 -13.32 -19.15
N LEU A 97 10.27 -12.99 -18.71
CA LEU A 97 10.78 -13.41 -17.40
C LEU A 97 10.13 -12.66 -16.22
N ILE A 98 9.46 -11.53 -16.50
CA ILE A 98 8.78 -10.73 -15.47
C ILE A 98 7.28 -10.98 -15.50
N PHE A 99 6.68 -10.96 -16.69
CA PHE A 99 5.23 -11.07 -16.86
C PHE A 99 4.76 -12.45 -17.32
N GLY A 100 5.67 -13.39 -17.45
CA GLY A 100 5.41 -14.79 -17.82
C GLY A 100 6.10 -15.79 -16.91
N ALA A 101 6.54 -15.37 -15.72
CA ALA A 101 7.19 -16.25 -14.76
C ALA A 101 6.17 -17.20 -14.11
N PHE A 102 6.66 -18.36 -13.67
CA PHE A 102 5.83 -19.31 -12.93
C PHE A 102 5.36 -18.71 -11.60
N PRO A 103 4.05 -18.75 -11.29
CA PRO A 103 3.50 -18.14 -10.08
C PRO A 103 3.92 -18.92 -8.83
N ARG A 104 4.87 -18.36 -8.07
CA ARG A 104 5.38 -18.91 -6.81
C ARG A 104 4.57 -18.37 -5.63
N ILE A 105 3.51 -19.11 -5.25
CA ILE A 105 2.60 -18.74 -4.16
C ILE A 105 3.33 -18.71 -2.80
N ASP A 106 4.32 -19.57 -2.59
CA ASP A 106 5.16 -19.59 -1.40
C ASP A 106 5.88 -18.26 -1.16
N LEU A 107 6.48 -17.69 -2.23
CA LEU A 107 7.16 -16.40 -2.15
C LEU A 107 6.19 -15.22 -1.95
N LEU A 108 5.03 -15.28 -2.59
CA LEU A 108 3.97 -14.29 -2.37
C LEU A 108 3.51 -14.29 -0.91
N HIS A 109 3.26 -15.47 -0.35
CA HIS A 109 2.88 -15.61 1.06
C HIS A 109 3.94 -15.04 2.00
N TRP A 110 5.22 -15.35 1.78
CA TRP A 110 6.32 -14.83 2.57
C TRP A 110 6.43 -13.30 2.50
N ASN A 111 6.25 -12.70 1.32
CA ASN A 111 6.27 -11.24 1.17
C ASN A 111 5.11 -10.58 1.92
N VAL A 112 3.89 -11.10 1.80
CA VAL A 112 2.72 -10.58 2.53
C VAL A 112 2.90 -10.75 4.04
N TYR A 113 3.39 -11.91 4.50
CA TYR A 113 3.68 -12.14 5.90
C TYR A 113 4.74 -11.16 6.43
N TRP A 114 5.82 -10.95 5.69
CA TRP A 114 6.86 -9.99 6.04
C TRP A 114 6.31 -8.56 6.15
N GLN A 115 5.53 -8.11 5.19
CA GLN A 115 4.90 -6.78 5.21
C GLN A 115 3.97 -6.58 6.42
N ARG A 116 3.25 -7.63 6.81
CA ARG A 116 2.41 -7.58 8.02
C ARG A 116 3.24 -7.62 9.30
N ALA A 117 4.31 -8.40 9.32
CA ALA A 117 5.16 -8.58 10.48
C ALA A 117 5.93 -7.31 10.85
N TYR A 118 6.48 -6.57 9.88
CA TYR A 118 7.22 -5.34 10.21
C TYR A 118 6.33 -4.19 10.69
N LYS A 119 5.04 -4.21 10.35
CA LYS A 119 4.06 -3.23 10.86
C LYS A 119 3.54 -3.60 12.26
N ARG A 120 3.69 -4.86 12.67
CA ARG A 120 3.15 -5.35 13.93
C ARG A 120 4.05 -4.98 15.10
N VAL A 121 3.48 -4.30 16.08
CA VAL A 121 4.10 -4.03 17.38
C VAL A 121 3.21 -4.63 18.47
N SER A 122 3.80 -5.46 19.34
CA SER A 122 3.11 -5.98 20.52
C SER A 122 3.34 -5.08 21.71
N TRP A 123 2.30 -4.55 22.28
CA TRP A 123 2.29 -3.72 23.48
C TRP A 123 2.01 -4.54 24.76
N ALA A 124 1.80 -5.84 24.62
CA ALA A 124 1.50 -6.71 25.75
C ALA A 124 2.65 -6.69 26.76
N THR A 125 2.33 -6.38 28.01
CA THR A 125 3.29 -6.31 29.11
C THR A 125 2.70 -6.96 30.34
N THR A 126 3.43 -7.84 30.98
CA THR A 126 3.09 -8.44 32.25
C THR A 126 4.09 -8.04 33.32
N LYS A 127 3.63 -7.83 34.55
CA LYS A 127 4.50 -7.45 35.67
C LYS A 127 5.33 -8.63 36.15
N SER A 128 6.62 -8.44 36.27
CA SER A 128 7.51 -9.38 36.94
C SER A 128 7.35 -9.31 38.46
N ARG A 129 7.91 -10.28 39.18
CA ARG A 129 7.88 -10.30 40.65
C ARG A 129 8.44 -9.01 41.30
N ALA A 130 9.37 -8.33 40.64
CA ALA A 130 9.94 -7.07 41.11
C ALA A 130 8.96 -5.89 40.98
N GLU A 131 8.10 -5.91 39.98
CA GLU A 131 7.18 -4.83 39.66
C GLU A 131 5.80 -4.95 40.31
N VAL A 132 5.45 -6.14 40.77
CA VAL A 132 4.19 -6.35 41.50
C VAL A 132 4.25 -5.63 42.84
N ARG A 133 3.19 -4.90 43.19
CA ARG A 133 3.09 -4.19 44.46
C ARG A 133 3.02 -5.17 45.64
N GLY A 134 3.64 -4.84 46.77
CA GLY A 134 3.58 -5.59 48.03
C GLY A 134 4.71 -6.60 48.20
N GLY A 135 4.63 -7.51 49.18
CA GLY A 135 5.47 -8.68 49.33
C GLY A 135 6.92 -8.45 49.77
N GLY A 136 7.23 -7.34 50.43
CA GLY A 136 8.57 -7.08 50.98
C GLY A 136 8.89 -7.94 52.21
N ARG A 137 7.87 -8.37 52.98
CA ARG A 137 8.03 -9.20 54.18
C ARG A 137 7.93 -10.69 53.82
N LYS A 138 8.75 -11.51 54.46
CA LYS A 138 8.65 -12.97 54.39
C LYS A 138 7.31 -13.42 55.02
N PRO A 139 6.50 -14.28 54.34
CA PRO A 139 5.16 -14.64 54.80
C PRO A 139 5.16 -15.42 56.13
N TRP A 140 6.16 -16.24 56.38
CA TRP A 140 6.32 -16.98 57.65
C TRP A 140 7.80 -17.37 57.94
N PRO A 141 8.11 -17.79 59.15
CA PRO A 141 9.45 -18.21 59.50
C PRO A 141 9.97 -19.39 58.68
N GLN A 142 11.30 -19.53 58.57
CA GLN A 142 11.94 -20.53 57.73
C GLN A 142 11.67 -21.99 58.16
N LYS A 143 11.47 -22.20 59.44
CA LYS A 143 11.25 -23.50 60.06
C LYS A 143 10.14 -23.41 61.15
N GLY A 144 9.63 -24.54 61.61
CA GLY A 144 8.71 -24.62 62.75
C GLY A 144 7.20 -24.64 62.41
N LEU A 145 6.80 -24.44 61.14
CA LEU A 145 5.36 -24.38 60.76
C LEU A 145 4.93 -25.57 59.91
N GLY A 146 5.78 -26.52 59.57
CA GLY A 146 5.42 -27.65 58.70
C GLY A 146 4.94 -27.27 57.27
N ARG A 147 5.11 -26.01 56.87
CA ARG A 147 4.69 -25.49 55.56
C ARG A 147 5.88 -25.34 54.61
N ALA A 148 5.62 -25.39 53.33
CA ALA A 148 6.61 -25.14 52.31
C ALA A 148 7.34 -23.79 52.51
N ARG A 149 8.63 -23.73 52.25
CA ARG A 149 9.43 -22.53 52.43
C ARG A 149 9.14 -21.53 51.34
N HIS A 150 8.76 -20.31 51.69
CA HIS A 150 8.50 -19.20 50.77
C HIS A 150 9.23 -17.94 51.20
N GLY A 151 9.86 -17.26 50.28
CA GLY A 151 10.56 -16.00 50.51
C GLY A 151 9.69 -14.76 50.29
N SER A 152 8.73 -14.84 49.37
CA SER A 152 7.88 -13.72 49.02
C SER A 152 6.56 -14.21 48.42
N ILE A 153 5.48 -13.50 48.70
CA ILE A 153 4.16 -13.71 48.14
C ILE A 153 4.07 -13.23 46.68
N ARG A 154 5.05 -12.46 46.18
CA ARG A 154 5.14 -12.02 44.78
C ARG A 154 5.68 -13.08 43.84
N SER A 155 6.08 -14.25 44.37
CA SER A 155 6.57 -15.34 43.51
C SER A 155 5.51 -15.77 42.50
N PRO A 156 5.89 -16.21 41.30
CA PRO A 156 4.95 -16.72 40.29
C PRO A 156 4.09 -17.90 40.75
N LEU A 157 4.51 -18.59 41.82
CA LEU A 157 3.79 -19.70 42.43
C LEU A 157 2.52 -19.25 43.17
N TRP A 158 2.44 -17.96 43.49
CA TRP A 158 1.34 -17.40 44.25
C TRP A 158 0.30 -16.77 43.32
N LYS A 159 -0.96 -16.94 43.67
CA LYS A 159 -2.06 -16.24 42.98
C LYS A 159 -1.87 -14.71 43.17
N GLY A 160 -1.85 -13.97 42.09
CA GLY A 160 -1.54 -12.54 42.13
C GLY A 160 -0.04 -12.20 42.18
N GLY A 161 0.86 -13.19 42.12
CA GLY A 161 2.29 -12.99 41.98
C GLY A 161 2.70 -12.53 40.57
N GLY A 162 3.96 -12.17 40.41
CA GLY A 162 4.51 -11.76 39.13
C GLY A 162 4.68 -12.92 38.15
N VAL A 163 4.64 -12.62 36.87
CA VAL A 163 4.87 -13.62 35.80
C VAL A 163 6.38 -13.74 35.53
N ALA A 164 6.81 -15.03 35.40
CA ALA A 164 8.18 -15.35 34.99
C ALA A 164 8.31 -15.33 33.52
N LYS A 165 9.02 -14.84 32.72
CA LYS A 165 9.13 -14.87 31.23
C LYS A 165 7.82 -14.49 30.50
N GLY A 166 7.05 -13.57 31.08
CA GLY A 166 5.87 -13.04 30.40
C GLY A 166 6.24 -12.05 29.29
N PRO A 167 5.26 -11.63 28.48
CA PRO A 167 5.47 -10.66 27.41
C PRO A 167 5.97 -9.32 27.99
N ARG A 168 6.89 -8.68 27.25
CA ARG A 168 7.45 -7.36 27.56
C ARG A 168 7.34 -6.49 26.31
N GLY A 169 6.43 -5.56 26.33
CA GLY A 169 6.26 -4.58 25.27
C GLY A 169 7.08 -3.30 25.50
N PRO A 170 7.29 -2.54 24.43
CA PRO A 170 6.97 -2.83 23.03
C PRO A 170 7.92 -3.86 22.40
N LYS A 171 7.35 -4.84 21.68
CA LYS A 171 8.14 -5.83 20.93
C LYS A 171 7.75 -5.77 19.46
N THR A 172 8.71 -5.52 18.60
CA THR A 172 8.54 -5.59 17.14
C THR A 172 8.69 -7.03 16.65
N TYR A 173 7.97 -7.36 15.58
CA TYR A 173 8.08 -8.65 14.88
C TYR A 173 8.83 -8.50 13.55
N PHE A 174 9.60 -7.43 13.41
CA PHE A 174 10.42 -7.18 12.24
C PHE A 174 11.48 -8.28 12.06
N PHE A 175 11.63 -8.72 10.82
CA PHE A 175 12.74 -9.53 10.37
C PHE A 175 13.12 -9.12 8.95
N MET A 176 14.35 -9.39 8.53
CA MET A 176 14.81 -9.09 7.17
C MET A 176 14.44 -10.22 6.22
N LEU A 177 13.69 -9.89 5.17
CA LEU A 177 13.49 -10.81 4.06
C LEU A 177 14.60 -10.58 3.01
N PRO A 178 15.32 -11.61 2.55
CA PRO A 178 16.36 -11.48 1.53
C PRO A 178 15.85 -10.78 0.27
N PHE A 179 16.69 -9.93 -0.32
CA PHE A 179 16.32 -9.12 -1.49
C PHE A 179 15.77 -9.98 -2.64
N PHE A 180 16.43 -11.09 -2.98
CA PHE A 180 15.98 -11.98 -4.03
C PHE A 180 14.56 -12.52 -3.81
N LYS A 181 14.17 -12.84 -2.59
CA LYS A 181 12.82 -13.29 -2.27
C LYS A 181 11.79 -12.18 -2.48
N ARG A 182 12.16 -10.93 -2.20
CA ARG A 182 11.29 -9.77 -2.46
C ARG A 182 11.09 -9.55 -3.94
N VAL A 183 12.17 -9.55 -4.72
CA VAL A 183 12.11 -9.39 -6.19
C VAL A 183 11.32 -10.52 -6.85
N GLN A 184 11.62 -11.78 -6.50
CA GLN A 184 10.88 -12.92 -7.05
C GLN A 184 9.40 -12.93 -6.65
N GLY A 185 9.08 -12.46 -5.45
CA GLY A 185 7.69 -12.29 -5.04
C GLY A 185 6.95 -11.23 -5.86
N LEU A 186 7.61 -10.10 -6.17
CA LEU A 186 7.04 -9.08 -7.05
C LEU A 186 6.85 -9.61 -8.48
N ILE A 187 7.84 -10.31 -9.03
CA ILE A 187 7.74 -10.94 -10.36
C ILE A 187 6.57 -11.93 -10.40
N ALA A 188 6.44 -12.78 -9.38
CA ALA A 188 5.33 -13.72 -9.28
C ALA A 188 3.96 -13.04 -9.19
N ALA A 189 3.87 -11.91 -8.45
CA ALA A 189 2.65 -11.11 -8.36
C ALA A 189 2.26 -10.49 -9.71
N LEU A 190 3.22 -9.87 -10.41
CA LEU A 190 3.01 -9.27 -11.72
C LEU A 190 2.59 -10.30 -12.77
N SER A 191 3.27 -11.46 -12.80
CA SER A 191 2.92 -12.55 -13.72
C SER A 191 1.53 -13.10 -13.45
N ALA A 192 1.15 -13.28 -12.17
CA ALA A 192 -0.17 -13.77 -11.81
C ALA A 192 -1.26 -12.76 -12.18
N LYS A 193 -1.05 -11.46 -11.91
CA LYS A 193 -2.00 -10.41 -12.24
C LYS A 193 -2.15 -10.22 -13.76
N PHE A 194 -1.07 -10.34 -14.49
CA PHE A 194 -1.13 -10.33 -15.95
C PHE A 194 -1.90 -11.52 -16.52
N ALA A 195 -1.69 -12.72 -15.97
CA ALA A 195 -2.43 -13.92 -16.38
C ALA A 195 -3.92 -13.90 -16.00
N GLN A 196 -4.29 -13.14 -14.97
CA GLN A 196 -5.67 -12.91 -14.53
C GLN A 196 -6.36 -11.77 -15.29
N ASP A 197 -5.66 -11.10 -16.20
CA ASP A 197 -6.11 -9.88 -16.89
C ASP A 197 -6.44 -8.71 -15.96
N ASP A 198 -5.83 -8.72 -14.77
CA ASP A 198 -5.95 -7.67 -13.75
C ASP A 198 -4.83 -6.60 -13.86
N LEU A 199 -3.97 -6.68 -14.87
CA LEU A 199 -2.92 -5.71 -15.14
C LEU A 199 -3.28 -4.95 -16.42
N LYS A 200 -3.64 -3.69 -16.27
CA LYS A 200 -3.96 -2.79 -17.36
C LYS A 200 -2.81 -1.80 -17.57
N ILE A 201 -2.54 -1.47 -18.82
CA ILE A 201 -1.53 -0.49 -19.18
C ILE A 201 -2.24 0.68 -19.82
N VAL A 202 -2.04 1.86 -19.28
CA VAL A 202 -2.60 3.10 -19.80
C VAL A 202 -1.49 4.02 -20.32
N ASP A 203 -1.79 4.85 -21.29
CA ASP A 203 -0.84 5.79 -21.88
C ASP A 203 -0.46 6.91 -20.90
N ALA A 204 -1.44 7.53 -20.27
CA ALA A 204 -1.26 8.60 -19.29
C ALA A 204 -2.26 8.43 -18.15
N LEU A 205 -1.91 8.99 -16.96
CA LEU A 205 -2.79 9.02 -15.78
C LEU A 205 -3.56 10.36 -15.68
N GLU A 206 -3.72 11.07 -16.79
CA GLU A 206 -4.46 12.32 -16.83
C GLU A 206 -5.96 12.05 -16.94
N LEU A 207 -6.73 12.62 -16.01
CA LEU A 207 -8.19 12.59 -16.04
C LEU A 207 -8.73 13.94 -16.50
N PRO A 208 -9.86 13.97 -17.24
CA PRO A 208 -10.48 15.22 -17.69
C PRO A 208 -11.05 16.05 -16.53
N SER A 209 -11.52 15.40 -15.47
CA SER A 209 -12.06 16.05 -14.28
C SER A 209 -11.48 15.47 -12.99
N ASP A 210 -11.61 16.20 -11.90
CA ASP A 210 -11.24 15.79 -10.54
C ASP A 210 -12.38 15.07 -9.79
N ASP A 211 -13.53 14.88 -10.45
CA ASP A 211 -14.71 14.26 -9.87
C ASP A 211 -14.47 12.77 -9.55
N PRO A 212 -14.63 12.33 -8.29
CA PRO A 212 -14.47 10.93 -7.93
C PRO A 212 -15.48 10.01 -8.62
N LYS A 213 -16.69 10.50 -8.91
CA LYS A 213 -17.73 9.74 -9.60
C LYS A 213 -17.35 9.38 -11.04
N PHE A 214 -16.58 10.23 -11.71
CA PHE A 214 -16.08 9.91 -13.06
C PHE A 214 -15.16 8.69 -13.00
N LEU A 215 -14.25 8.65 -12.01
CA LEU A 215 -13.33 7.55 -11.83
C LEU A 215 -14.04 6.25 -11.40
N GLU A 216 -15.04 6.33 -10.52
CA GLU A 216 -15.89 5.19 -10.15
C GLU A 216 -16.62 4.62 -11.35
N ASN A 217 -17.30 5.45 -12.15
CA ASN A 217 -17.99 5.03 -13.35
C ASN A 217 -17.05 4.39 -14.39
N LEU A 218 -15.85 4.95 -14.57
CA LEU A 218 -14.83 4.38 -15.46
C LEU A 218 -14.39 2.98 -15.02
N VAL A 219 -14.16 2.79 -13.71
CA VAL A 219 -13.74 1.50 -13.16
C VAL A 219 -14.84 0.46 -13.25
N ASP A 220 -16.10 0.86 -13.02
CA ASP A 220 -17.26 -0.02 -13.09
C ASP A 220 -17.56 -0.44 -14.54
N GLU A 221 -17.59 0.49 -15.49
CA GLU A 221 -17.81 0.19 -16.92
C GLU A 221 -16.72 -0.70 -17.52
N ARG A 222 -15.46 -0.45 -17.14
CA ARG A 222 -14.33 -1.28 -17.59
C ARG A 222 -14.16 -2.57 -16.81
N VAL A 223 -14.98 -2.82 -15.79
CA VAL A 223 -14.96 -4.02 -14.94
C VAL A 223 -13.56 -4.26 -14.34
N TRP A 224 -12.91 -3.20 -13.86
CA TRP A 224 -11.58 -3.31 -13.26
C TRP A 224 -11.61 -3.85 -11.82
N GLY A 225 -12.79 -4.04 -11.25
CA GLY A 225 -12.99 -4.59 -9.91
C GLY A 225 -13.02 -3.51 -8.82
N PRO A 226 -13.22 -3.92 -7.57
CA PRO A 226 -13.58 -3.01 -6.47
C PRO A 226 -12.42 -2.21 -5.92
N SER A 227 -11.18 -2.43 -6.34
CA SER A 227 -10.01 -1.78 -5.79
C SER A 227 -8.92 -1.68 -6.85
N VAL A 228 -8.47 -0.46 -7.13
CA VAL A 228 -7.50 -0.17 -8.17
C VAL A 228 -6.27 0.49 -7.57
N LEU A 229 -5.10 0.09 -8.03
CA LEU A 229 -3.83 0.71 -7.72
C LEU A 229 -3.24 1.30 -9.00
N PHE A 230 -3.16 2.62 -9.05
CA PHE A 230 -2.46 3.34 -10.11
C PHE A 230 -0.98 3.44 -9.79
N VAL A 231 -0.13 3.13 -10.76
CA VAL A 231 1.33 3.18 -10.58
C VAL A 231 1.94 4.06 -11.67
N ASP A 232 2.63 5.11 -11.23
CA ASP A 232 3.33 6.01 -12.12
C ASP A 232 4.85 5.81 -12.02
N ASP A 233 5.60 6.23 -13.03
CA ASP A 233 7.06 6.17 -13.05
C ASP A 233 7.69 7.35 -12.28
N THR A 234 6.97 8.47 -12.14
CA THR A 234 7.43 9.70 -11.49
C THR A 234 6.75 9.94 -10.15
N ASP A 235 7.35 10.85 -9.34
CA ASP A 235 6.74 11.36 -8.10
C ASP A 235 5.65 12.41 -8.36
N TYR A 236 5.68 13.00 -9.55
CA TYR A 236 4.75 14.06 -9.95
C TYR A 236 3.51 13.45 -10.57
N VAL A 237 2.53 13.21 -9.72
CA VAL A 237 1.25 12.65 -10.12
C VAL A 237 0.35 13.75 -10.70
N PRO A 238 -0.41 13.50 -11.78
CA PRO A 238 -1.41 14.43 -12.28
C PRO A 238 -2.44 14.81 -11.20
N LYS A 239 -2.79 16.10 -11.15
CA LYS A 239 -3.62 16.66 -10.07
C LYS A 239 -5.01 16.01 -9.98
N ASN A 240 -5.70 15.86 -11.13
CA ASN A 240 -7.09 15.41 -11.14
C ASN A 240 -7.23 13.98 -10.58
N ILE A 241 -6.39 13.05 -11.03
CA ILE A 241 -6.43 11.67 -10.52
C ILE A 241 -6.02 11.59 -9.02
N ALA A 242 -5.09 12.44 -8.58
CA ALA A 242 -4.69 12.48 -7.19
C ALA A 242 -5.84 12.93 -6.28
N LEU A 243 -6.59 13.97 -6.67
CA LEU A 243 -7.75 14.46 -5.95
C LEU A 243 -8.90 13.43 -5.94
N ALA A 244 -9.20 12.83 -7.09
CA ALA A 244 -10.23 11.79 -7.19
C ALA A 244 -9.90 10.56 -6.33
N CYS A 245 -8.64 10.08 -6.33
CA CYS A 245 -8.23 8.95 -5.51
C CYS A 245 -8.21 9.24 -4.00
N ASP A 246 -7.98 10.49 -3.57
CA ASP A 246 -7.96 10.85 -2.15
C ASP A 246 -9.37 10.76 -1.52
N GLU A 247 -10.41 11.04 -2.29
CA GLU A 247 -11.80 10.87 -1.86
C GLU A 247 -12.25 9.41 -1.83
N ILE A 248 -11.72 8.58 -2.75
CA ILE A 248 -12.10 7.17 -2.90
C ILE A 248 -11.13 6.29 -2.09
N LYS A 249 -11.59 5.77 -0.95
CA LYS A 249 -10.73 5.03 0.00
C LYS A 249 -10.13 3.71 -0.52
N HIS A 250 -10.68 3.13 -1.57
CA HIS A 250 -10.26 1.83 -2.12
C HIS A 250 -9.46 1.97 -3.42
N MET A 251 -9.24 3.18 -3.88
CA MET A 251 -8.35 3.49 -4.99
C MET A 251 -7.12 4.21 -4.45
N ASN A 252 -5.96 3.84 -4.95
CA ASN A 252 -4.69 4.43 -4.50
C ASN A 252 -3.78 4.69 -5.68
N ILE A 253 -2.95 5.71 -5.54
CA ILE A 253 -1.92 6.04 -6.52
C ILE A 253 -0.55 6.04 -5.83
N MET A 254 0.46 5.52 -6.51
CA MET A 254 1.82 5.45 -5.98
C MET A 254 2.86 5.47 -7.10
N PRO A 255 4.07 5.98 -6.85
CA PRO A 255 5.19 5.82 -7.76
C PRO A 255 5.71 4.37 -7.74
N VAL A 256 6.43 3.97 -8.80
CA VAL A 256 6.98 2.60 -8.95
C VAL A 256 7.80 2.14 -7.73
N TYR A 257 8.53 3.06 -7.10
CA TYR A 257 9.34 2.77 -5.90
C TYR A 257 8.59 3.02 -4.59
N GLY A 258 7.32 3.34 -4.64
CA GLY A 258 6.45 3.45 -3.47
C GLY A 258 6.38 2.11 -2.72
N LYS A 259 6.48 2.16 -1.40
CA LYS A 259 6.51 0.97 -0.54
C LYS A 259 5.13 0.65 0.01
#